data_b8637ffb44f4f97948c638f8a8f9bb0e
#
_entry.id   b8637ffb44f4f97948c638f8a8f9bb0e
#
_cell.length_a   1.000
_cell.length_b   1.000
_cell.length_c   1.000
_cell.angle_alpha   90.00
_cell.angle_beta   90.00
_cell.angle_gamma   90.00
#
_symmetry.space_group_name_H-M   'P 1'
#
loop_
_entity.id
_entity.type
_entity.pdbx_description
1 polymer ?
#
loop_
_entity_poly.entity_id
_entity_poly.type
_entity_poly.pdbx_seq_one_letter_code
_entity_poly.pdbx_strand_id
1 'polypeptide(L)'
;MTQTRTVLIARHFGGPEVLEFYTEHAPSPGPGEALVQVRAAGINPIDARRMTGEFHKDLPLTFGTEFAGTIQALGADTAPWEVGDAVLGFSGGFTHATHIVVPARNLVAKPDSLSWEIAGSLAGAAQTAATILRELALPASGSLLIHGGSGGVGSITVQLAVRRGLTVVATASAANQNYLRALGAIPVEYGPGLTARITAVHPTPFTASVDMIGNTEAIDASLALVHPDGTVATIAGRPVDSPRVRPILMERNREDLQEVVDGVADGTLHWEVSRSYPLLDAVSAYTDILSGHTRGKSVLTVPAQR
;
A
#
# COMPACT_ATOMS: atom_id res chain seq x y z
N MET A 1 -10.21 22.15 -27.03
CA MET A 1 -10.31 20.70 -27.32
C MET A 1 -10.69 20.02 -26.03
N THR A 2 -11.71 19.20 -26.00
CA THR A 2 -12.10 18.43 -24.81
C THR A 2 -11.03 17.38 -24.55
N GLN A 3 -10.42 17.41 -23.37
CA GLN A 3 -9.38 16.47 -22.96
C GLN A 3 -9.98 15.07 -22.80
N THR A 4 -9.29 14.04 -23.28
CA THR A 4 -9.68 12.65 -23.11
C THR A 4 -8.81 11.98 -22.04
N ARG A 5 -9.37 10.96 -21.37
CA ARG A 5 -8.63 10.08 -20.48
C ARG A 5 -8.74 8.63 -20.92
N THR A 6 -7.71 7.85 -20.62
CA THR A 6 -7.72 6.39 -20.73
C THR A 6 -7.79 5.80 -19.33
N VAL A 7 -8.69 4.86 -19.10
CA VAL A 7 -8.95 4.22 -17.79
C VAL A 7 -8.80 2.72 -17.95
N LEU A 8 -8.14 2.06 -16.98
CA LEU A 8 -8.10 0.62 -16.86
C LEU A 8 -9.41 0.12 -16.23
N ILE A 9 -10.10 -0.77 -16.92
CA ILE A 9 -11.38 -1.34 -16.46
C ILE A 9 -11.40 -2.87 -16.62
N ALA A 10 -12.38 -3.51 -15.99
CA ALA A 10 -12.80 -4.89 -16.29
C ALA A 10 -14.33 -4.98 -16.33
N ARG A 11 -14.89 -5.57 -17.38
CA ARG A 11 -16.36 -5.73 -17.57
C ARG A 11 -16.89 -7.02 -16.98
N HIS A 12 -16.02 -7.93 -16.59
CA HIS A 12 -16.33 -9.18 -15.90
C HIS A 12 -15.17 -9.55 -14.96
N PHE A 13 -15.42 -10.42 -14.02
CA PHE A 13 -14.37 -10.94 -13.14
C PHE A 13 -13.53 -11.98 -13.86
N GLY A 14 -12.25 -12.07 -13.51
CA GLY A 14 -11.33 -13.04 -14.08
C GLY A 14 -9.88 -12.79 -13.69
N GLY A 15 -8.95 -13.38 -14.42
CA GLY A 15 -7.52 -13.09 -14.31
C GLY A 15 -7.12 -11.79 -15.03
N PRO A 16 -5.81 -11.50 -15.15
CA PRO A 16 -5.32 -10.28 -15.78
C PRO A 16 -5.78 -10.08 -17.24
N GLU A 17 -6.18 -11.15 -17.92
CA GLU A 17 -6.70 -11.14 -19.29
C GLU A 17 -8.03 -10.39 -19.44
N VAL A 18 -8.76 -10.13 -18.34
CA VAL A 18 -10.02 -9.35 -18.38
C VAL A 18 -9.82 -7.85 -18.37
N LEU A 19 -8.56 -7.41 -18.16
CA LEU A 19 -8.22 -5.99 -18.12
C LEU A 19 -8.25 -5.39 -19.52
N GLU A 20 -8.96 -4.28 -19.67
CA GLU A 20 -9.08 -3.55 -20.90
C GLU A 20 -8.98 -2.04 -20.67
N PHE A 21 -8.67 -1.29 -21.72
CA PHE A 21 -8.61 0.17 -21.66
C PHE A 21 -9.84 0.79 -22.31
N TYR A 22 -10.43 1.72 -21.59
CA TYR A 22 -11.55 2.51 -22.07
C TYR A 22 -11.15 3.97 -22.16
N THR A 23 -11.46 4.61 -23.30
CA THR A 23 -11.17 6.04 -23.51
C THR A 23 -12.47 6.82 -23.50
N GLU A 24 -12.49 7.88 -22.71
CA GLU A 24 -13.64 8.77 -22.55
C GLU A 24 -13.20 10.24 -22.36
N HIS A 25 -14.13 11.16 -22.29
CA HIS A 25 -13.82 12.54 -21.91
C HIS A 25 -13.35 12.59 -20.46
N ALA A 26 -12.27 13.34 -20.20
CA ALA A 26 -11.83 13.60 -18.84
C ALA A 26 -12.92 14.38 -18.10
N PRO A 27 -13.29 13.97 -16.86
CA PRO A 27 -14.29 14.70 -16.09
C PRO A 27 -13.75 16.07 -15.67
N SER A 28 -14.65 17.03 -15.52
CA SER A 28 -14.31 18.33 -14.93
C SER A 28 -14.38 18.25 -13.40
N PRO A 29 -13.44 18.88 -12.65
CA PRO A 29 -13.53 18.90 -11.20
C PRO A 29 -14.66 19.78 -10.70
N GLY A 30 -15.44 19.28 -9.75
CA GLY A 30 -16.44 20.04 -8.99
C GLY A 30 -15.81 20.84 -7.83
N PRO A 31 -16.65 21.58 -7.04
CA PRO A 31 -16.15 22.27 -5.85
C PRO A 31 -15.41 21.33 -4.89
N GLY A 32 -14.24 21.77 -4.40
CA GLY A 32 -13.38 20.97 -3.54
C GLY A 32 -12.60 19.85 -4.23
N GLU A 33 -12.62 19.76 -5.57
CA GLU A 33 -11.96 18.71 -6.35
C GLU A 33 -10.88 19.25 -7.27
N ALA A 34 -9.93 18.39 -7.59
CA ALA A 34 -8.85 18.64 -8.53
C ALA A 34 -8.84 17.58 -9.64
N LEU A 35 -8.67 18.01 -10.88
CA LEU A 35 -8.29 17.14 -12.00
C LEU A 35 -6.78 16.98 -12.00
N VAL A 36 -6.31 15.74 -11.87
CA VAL A 36 -4.90 15.41 -11.86
C VAL A 36 -4.55 14.56 -13.09
N GLN A 37 -3.51 14.98 -13.81
CA GLN A 37 -2.83 14.15 -14.79
C GLN A 37 -1.92 13.18 -14.03
N VAL A 38 -2.25 11.90 -14.04
CA VAL A 38 -1.47 10.85 -13.37
C VAL A 38 -0.13 10.67 -14.06
N ARG A 39 0.92 10.54 -13.28
CA ARG A 39 2.28 10.22 -13.73
C ARG A 39 2.71 8.84 -13.27
N ALA A 40 2.27 8.44 -12.09
CA ALA A 40 2.45 7.08 -11.57
C ALA A 40 1.30 6.72 -10.63
N ALA A 41 0.94 5.43 -10.59
CA ALA A 41 -0.07 4.88 -9.70
C ALA A 41 0.38 3.52 -9.17
N GLY A 42 0.36 3.34 -7.84
CA GLY A 42 0.76 2.10 -7.18
C GLY A 42 -0.27 0.99 -7.40
N ILE A 43 0.21 -0.23 -7.54
CA ILE A 43 -0.62 -1.43 -7.61
C ILE A 43 -0.61 -2.11 -6.25
N ASN A 44 -1.80 -2.49 -5.77
CA ASN A 44 -1.98 -3.18 -4.51
C ASN A 44 -2.59 -4.57 -4.70
N PRO A 45 -2.31 -5.54 -3.81
CA PRO A 45 -2.94 -6.86 -3.86
C PRO A 45 -4.48 -6.79 -3.89
N ILE A 46 -5.07 -5.78 -3.25
CA ILE A 46 -6.52 -5.56 -3.24
C ILE A 46 -7.08 -5.27 -4.66
N ASP A 47 -6.31 -4.62 -5.53
CA ASP A 47 -6.73 -4.33 -6.90
C ASP A 47 -6.86 -5.64 -7.69
N ALA A 48 -5.87 -6.54 -7.59
CA ALA A 48 -5.90 -7.85 -8.22
C ALA A 48 -7.01 -8.74 -7.66
N ARG A 49 -7.23 -8.74 -6.35
CA ARG A 49 -8.31 -9.53 -5.69
C ARG A 49 -9.70 -9.01 -6.05
N ARG A 50 -9.87 -7.71 -6.30
CA ARG A 50 -11.13 -7.17 -6.86
C ARG A 50 -11.38 -7.68 -8.25
N MET A 51 -10.35 -7.72 -9.09
CA MET A 51 -10.43 -8.23 -10.45
C MET A 51 -10.90 -9.69 -10.49
N THR A 52 -10.41 -10.54 -9.58
CA THR A 52 -10.82 -11.95 -9.51
C THR A 52 -12.20 -12.19 -8.90
N GLY A 53 -12.88 -11.13 -8.44
CA GLY A 53 -14.22 -11.23 -7.85
C GLY A 53 -14.26 -11.62 -6.37
N GLU A 54 -13.13 -11.61 -5.68
CA GLU A 54 -13.05 -11.90 -4.23
C GLU A 54 -13.86 -10.89 -3.40
N PHE A 55 -14.03 -9.67 -3.91
CA PHE A 55 -14.89 -8.65 -3.32
C PHE A 55 -16.01 -8.30 -4.29
N HIS A 56 -17.27 -8.48 -3.87
CA HIS A 56 -18.42 -8.09 -4.66
C HIS A 56 -18.41 -6.59 -4.91
N LYS A 57 -18.39 -6.20 -6.19
CA LYS A 57 -18.55 -4.82 -6.67
C LYS A 57 -19.32 -4.82 -7.98
N ASP A 58 -19.98 -3.71 -8.23
CA ASP A 58 -20.65 -3.48 -9.52
C ASP A 58 -19.65 -3.41 -10.67
N LEU A 59 -20.03 -3.96 -11.81
CA LEU A 59 -19.30 -3.90 -13.06
C LEU A 59 -19.75 -2.68 -13.89
N PRO A 60 -18.86 -2.05 -14.66
CA PRO A 60 -17.45 -2.37 -14.82
C PRO A 60 -16.60 -1.96 -13.62
N LEU A 61 -15.56 -2.75 -13.31
CA LEU A 61 -14.58 -2.40 -12.30
C LEU A 61 -13.64 -1.33 -12.81
N THR A 62 -13.21 -0.45 -11.89
CA THR A 62 -12.05 0.44 -12.04
C THR A 62 -11.02 0.11 -10.98
N PHE A 63 -9.78 0.52 -11.17
CA PHE A 63 -8.65 0.07 -10.36
C PHE A 63 -7.77 1.21 -9.85
N GLY A 64 -6.96 0.90 -8.83
CA GLY A 64 -5.97 1.79 -8.24
C GLY A 64 -6.55 2.69 -7.15
N THR A 65 -5.80 2.86 -6.07
CA THR A 65 -6.24 3.62 -4.89
C THR A 65 -5.27 4.72 -4.49
N GLU A 66 -4.11 4.80 -5.15
CA GLU A 66 -3.05 5.77 -4.88
C GLU A 66 -2.42 6.24 -6.19
N PHE A 67 -1.84 7.43 -6.18
CA PHE A 67 -1.28 8.06 -7.37
C PHE A 67 -0.31 9.18 -7.03
N ALA A 68 0.48 9.60 -8.03
CA ALA A 68 1.14 10.89 -8.10
C ALA A 68 0.93 11.49 -9.50
N GLY A 69 0.87 12.81 -9.59
CA GLY A 69 0.61 13.49 -10.83
C GLY A 69 0.68 15.01 -10.71
N THR A 70 0.23 15.68 -11.77
CA THR A 70 0.23 17.15 -11.86
C THR A 70 -1.21 17.65 -11.96
N ILE A 71 -1.56 18.66 -11.17
CA ILE A 71 -2.87 19.29 -11.21
C ILE A 71 -3.06 20.00 -12.56
N GLN A 72 -4.13 19.66 -13.27
CA GLN A 72 -4.48 20.23 -14.57
C GLN A 72 -5.64 21.24 -14.49
N ALA A 73 -6.55 21.04 -13.55
CA ALA A 73 -7.66 21.96 -13.29
C ALA A 73 -8.12 21.82 -11.84
N LEU A 74 -8.72 22.88 -11.32
CA LEU A 74 -9.25 22.98 -9.97
C LEU A 74 -10.71 23.43 -10.01
N GLY A 75 -11.52 22.84 -9.16
CA GLY A 75 -12.84 23.38 -8.80
C GLY A 75 -12.74 24.55 -7.85
N ALA A 76 -13.87 25.10 -7.43
CA ALA A 76 -13.89 26.09 -6.35
C ALA A 76 -13.45 25.47 -5.03
N ASP A 77 -13.01 26.29 -4.07
CA ASP A 77 -12.68 25.87 -2.69
C ASP A 77 -11.58 24.80 -2.59
N THR A 78 -10.54 24.94 -3.40
CA THR A 78 -9.41 23.99 -3.44
C THR A 78 -8.09 24.54 -2.91
N ALA A 79 -8.08 25.74 -2.30
CA ALA A 79 -6.86 26.26 -1.71
C ALA A 79 -6.23 25.25 -0.72
N PRO A 80 -4.89 25.18 -0.63
CA PRO A 80 -3.92 26.09 -1.23
C PRO A 80 -3.39 25.70 -2.63
N TRP A 81 -4.06 24.76 -3.34
CA TRP A 81 -3.55 24.17 -4.57
C TRP A 81 -3.65 25.09 -5.77
N GLU A 82 -2.65 24.98 -6.66
CA GLU A 82 -2.60 25.68 -7.95
C GLU A 82 -2.46 24.70 -9.12
N VAL A 83 -2.89 25.12 -10.31
CA VAL A 83 -2.65 24.37 -11.55
C VAL A 83 -1.15 24.30 -11.81
N GLY A 84 -0.66 23.09 -12.09
CA GLY A 84 0.76 22.83 -12.26
C GLY A 84 1.43 22.19 -11.04
N ASP A 85 0.78 22.20 -9.87
CA ASP A 85 1.34 21.59 -8.67
C ASP A 85 1.58 20.08 -8.86
N ALA A 86 2.76 19.64 -8.42
CA ALA A 86 3.10 18.23 -8.32
C ALA A 86 2.54 17.66 -7.01
N VAL A 87 1.70 16.65 -7.12
CA VAL A 87 0.97 16.07 -5.99
C VAL A 87 1.04 14.55 -5.97
N LEU A 88 0.83 13.99 -4.80
CA LEU A 88 0.48 12.60 -4.60
C LEU A 88 -0.75 12.50 -3.70
N GLY A 89 -1.41 11.33 -3.70
CA GLY A 89 -2.60 11.18 -2.90
C GLY A 89 -3.30 9.84 -3.06
N PHE A 90 -4.53 9.80 -2.63
CA PHE A 90 -5.35 8.59 -2.61
C PHE A 90 -6.77 8.83 -3.13
N SER A 91 -7.39 7.76 -3.62
CA SER A 91 -8.76 7.81 -4.16
C SER A 91 -9.57 6.55 -3.88
N GLY A 92 -10.80 6.52 -4.41
CA GLY A 92 -11.79 5.45 -4.20
C GLY A 92 -11.64 4.19 -5.06
N GLY A 93 -10.59 4.05 -5.90
CA GLY A 93 -10.41 2.84 -6.71
C GLY A 93 -10.48 3.08 -8.22
N PHE A 94 -9.90 4.16 -8.74
CA PHE A 94 -9.89 4.53 -10.16
C PHE A 94 -8.61 5.27 -10.60
N THR A 95 -7.49 5.07 -9.89
CA THR A 95 -6.25 5.82 -10.20
C THR A 95 -5.43 5.22 -11.33
N HIS A 96 -5.76 4.01 -11.79
CA HIS A 96 -5.12 3.42 -12.97
C HIS A 96 -5.74 4.02 -14.25
N ALA A 97 -5.48 5.29 -14.44
CA ALA A 97 -5.97 6.11 -15.55
C ALA A 97 -4.97 7.23 -15.86
N THR A 98 -5.10 7.85 -17.04
CA THR A 98 -4.26 9.00 -17.41
C THR A 98 -4.66 10.28 -16.70
N HIS A 99 -5.94 10.44 -16.36
CA HIS A 99 -6.48 11.60 -15.64
C HIS A 99 -7.55 11.15 -14.67
N ILE A 100 -7.56 11.77 -13.48
CA ILE A 100 -8.52 11.48 -12.42
C ILE A 100 -9.01 12.76 -11.77
N VAL A 101 -10.24 12.76 -11.29
CA VAL A 101 -10.76 13.81 -10.42
C VAL A 101 -10.80 13.27 -9.00
N VAL A 102 -10.22 14.02 -8.07
CA VAL A 102 -10.11 13.63 -6.65
C VAL A 102 -10.40 14.80 -5.72
N PRO A 103 -10.93 14.57 -4.53
CA PRO A 103 -11.05 15.62 -3.52
C PRO A 103 -9.68 16.24 -3.22
N ALA A 104 -9.58 17.55 -3.27
CA ALA A 104 -8.33 18.29 -3.02
C ALA A 104 -7.77 18.04 -1.61
N ARG A 105 -8.62 17.72 -0.62
CA ARG A 105 -8.21 17.32 0.73
C ARG A 105 -7.43 15.99 0.79
N ASN A 106 -7.48 15.17 -0.26
CA ASN A 106 -6.75 13.90 -0.35
C ASN A 106 -5.35 14.07 -0.91
N LEU A 107 -4.97 15.28 -1.28
CA LEU A 107 -3.69 15.60 -1.89
C LEU A 107 -2.65 15.99 -0.85
N VAL A 108 -1.41 15.59 -1.13
CA VAL A 108 -0.19 15.98 -0.45
C VAL A 108 0.77 16.51 -1.52
N ALA A 109 1.53 17.56 -1.22
CA ALA A 109 2.56 18.07 -2.13
C ALA A 109 3.62 16.98 -2.36
N LYS A 110 3.99 16.75 -3.62
CA LYS A 110 5.08 15.84 -3.95
C LYS A 110 6.41 16.58 -3.76
N PRO A 111 7.30 16.13 -2.85
CA PRO A 111 8.64 16.67 -2.75
C PRO A 111 9.44 16.47 -4.05
N ASP A 112 10.24 17.44 -4.43
CA ASP A 112 11.07 17.39 -5.65
C ASP A 112 12.09 16.24 -5.60
N SER A 113 12.56 15.87 -4.40
CA SER A 113 13.49 14.76 -4.18
C SER A 113 12.90 13.36 -4.52
N LEU A 114 11.58 13.21 -4.57
CA LEU A 114 10.94 11.95 -4.88
C LEU A 114 10.70 11.80 -6.39
N SER A 115 10.98 10.62 -6.93
CA SER A 115 10.51 10.26 -8.28
C SER A 115 8.98 10.11 -8.31
N TRP A 116 8.39 10.14 -9.51
CA TRP A 116 6.95 9.90 -9.66
C TRP A 116 6.53 8.51 -9.20
N GLU A 117 7.38 7.50 -9.47
CA GLU A 117 7.15 6.11 -9.09
C GLU A 117 7.11 5.94 -7.57
N ILE A 118 8.05 6.55 -6.85
CA ILE A 118 8.05 6.56 -5.39
C ILE A 118 6.79 7.25 -4.89
N ALA A 119 6.55 8.48 -5.30
CA ALA A 119 5.42 9.28 -4.86
C ALA A 119 4.06 8.59 -5.14
N GLY A 120 3.91 8.01 -6.34
CA GLY A 120 2.66 7.34 -6.76
C GLY A 120 2.36 6.02 -6.06
N SER A 121 3.27 5.50 -5.25
CA SER A 121 3.15 4.19 -4.60
C SER A 121 3.13 4.24 -3.06
N LEU A 122 3.21 5.43 -2.47
CA LEU A 122 3.33 5.60 -1.01
C LEU A 122 2.00 5.54 -0.25
N ALA A 123 0.94 6.13 -0.81
CA ALA A 123 -0.23 6.50 -0.03
C ALA A 123 -0.95 5.31 0.63
N GLY A 124 -1.09 4.19 -0.08
CA GLY A 124 -1.74 3.00 0.46
C GLY A 124 -0.94 2.37 1.60
N ALA A 125 0.36 2.21 1.41
CA ALA A 125 1.25 1.61 2.39
C ALA A 125 1.43 2.49 3.62
N ALA A 126 1.63 3.81 3.43
CA ALA A 126 1.80 4.79 4.50
C ALA A 126 0.62 4.79 5.47
N GLN A 127 -0.58 5.00 4.93
CA GLN A 127 -1.80 5.07 5.74
C GLN A 127 -2.14 3.74 6.41
N THR A 128 -1.88 2.60 5.75
CA THR A 128 -2.08 1.28 6.35
C THR A 128 -1.12 1.04 7.51
N ALA A 129 0.16 1.36 7.34
CA ALA A 129 1.17 1.20 8.38
C ALA A 129 0.89 2.10 9.60
N ALA A 130 0.53 3.36 9.37
CA ALA A 130 0.14 4.28 10.44
C ALA A 130 -1.12 3.80 11.19
N THR A 131 -2.15 3.34 10.45
CA THR A 131 -3.35 2.75 11.05
C THR A 131 -3.03 1.54 11.92
N ILE A 132 -2.19 0.60 11.44
CA ILE A 132 -1.76 -0.57 12.20
C ILE A 132 -1.14 -0.14 13.54
N LEU A 133 -0.18 0.78 13.50
CA LEU A 133 0.54 1.18 14.71
C LEU A 133 -0.32 2.02 15.68
N ARG A 134 -1.28 2.77 15.16
CA ARG A 134 -2.27 3.48 15.98
C ARG A 134 -3.23 2.49 16.66
N GLU A 135 -3.77 1.54 15.91
CA GLU A 135 -4.71 0.53 16.40
C GLU A 135 -4.08 -0.46 17.39
N LEU A 136 -2.80 -0.80 17.22
CA LEU A 136 -2.09 -1.67 18.16
C LEU A 136 -1.71 -0.94 19.45
N ALA A 137 -1.49 0.38 19.41
CA ALA A 137 -1.20 1.26 20.54
C ALA A 137 -0.14 0.69 21.51
N LEU A 138 0.97 0.16 20.96
CA LEU A 138 2.00 -0.55 21.73
C LEU A 138 2.85 0.40 22.58
N PRO A 139 3.25 0.00 23.80
CA PRO A 139 4.24 0.73 24.58
C PRO A 139 5.61 0.69 23.89
N ALA A 140 6.45 1.71 24.06
CA ALA A 140 7.77 1.81 23.44
C ALA A 140 8.71 0.61 23.75
N SER A 141 8.53 -0.07 24.88
CA SER A 141 9.26 -1.28 25.24
C SER A 141 8.62 -2.57 24.68
N GLY A 142 7.56 -2.47 23.89
CA GLY A 142 6.85 -3.62 23.35
C GLY A 142 7.60 -4.33 22.24
N SER A 143 7.13 -5.52 21.88
CA SER A 143 7.62 -6.31 20.75
C SER A 143 6.48 -6.55 19.74
N LEU A 144 6.83 -6.48 18.46
CA LEU A 144 5.89 -6.64 17.35
C LEU A 144 6.39 -7.70 16.38
N LEU A 145 5.56 -8.73 16.14
CA LEU A 145 5.78 -9.71 15.09
C LEU A 145 5.03 -9.28 13.82
N ILE A 146 5.76 -9.15 12.71
CA ILE A 146 5.21 -8.72 11.42
C ILE A 146 5.36 -9.84 10.39
N HIS A 147 4.27 -10.39 9.88
CA HIS A 147 4.28 -11.32 8.75
C HIS A 147 4.14 -10.54 7.43
N GLY A 148 5.09 -10.80 6.50
CA GLY A 148 5.15 -10.08 5.22
C GLY A 148 5.92 -8.75 5.30
N GLY A 149 6.95 -8.68 6.14
CA GLY A 149 7.71 -7.46 6.42
C GLY A 149 8.41 -6.82 5.22
N SER A 150 8.68 -7.56 4.14
CA SER A 150 9.36 -7.04 2.94
C SER A 150 8.42 -6.44 1.89
N GLY A 151 7.10 -6.56 2.06
CA GLY A 151 6.11 -5.92 1.19
C GLY A 151 5.97 -4.42 1.46
N GLY A 152 5.17 -3.72 0.65
CA GLY A 152 5.00 -2.27 0.77
C GLY A 152 4.54 -1.82 2.16
N VAL A 153 3.44 -2.38 2.68
CA VAL A 153 2.94 -2.04 4.03
C VAL A 153 3.93 -2.50 5.09
N GLY A 154 4.44 -3.75 4.97
CA GLY A 154 5.36 -4.33 5.96
C GLY A 154 6.64 -3.52 6.15
N SER A 155 7.26 -3.07 5.06
CA SER A 155 8.52 -2.32 5.12
C SER A 155 8.36 -0.96 5.83
N ILE A 156 7.26 -0.25 5.64
CA ILE A 156 6.97 0.99 6.37
C ILE A 156 6.60 0.68 7.82
N THR A 157 5.77 -0.35 8.07
CA THR A 157 5.39 -0.72 9.44
C THR A 157 6.61 -1.09 10.28
N VAL A 158 7.57 -1.86 9.72
CA VAL A 158 8.85 -2.19 10.38
C VAL A 158 9.57 -0.92 10.80
N GLN A 159 9.82 0.00 9.88
CA GLN A 159 10.59 1.21 10.15
C GLN A 159 9.90 2.14 11.16
N LEU A 160 8.61 2.38 11.02
CA LEU A 160 7.85 3.19 11.97
C LEU A 160 7.80 2.53 13.37
N ALA A 161 7.69 1.21 13.45
CA ALA A 161 7.72 0.48 14.72
C ALA A 161 9.10 0.58 15.40
N VAL A 162 10.19 0.38 14.65
CA VAL A 162 11.56 0.54 15.14
C VAL A 162 11.81 1.97 15.63
N ARG A 163 11.37 2.99 14.90
CA ARG A 163 11.49 4.41 15.32
C ARG A 163 10.72 4.72 16.61
N ARG A 164 9.66 3.97 16.91
CA ARG A 164 8.91 4.06 18.19
C ARG A 164 9.57 3.27 19.33
N GLY A 165 10.74 2.66 19.10
CA GLY A 165 11.50 1.89 20.10
C GLY A 165 11.03 0.46 20.27
N LEU A 166 10.15 -0.07 19.42
CA LEU A 166 9.68 -1.45 19.50
C LEU A 166 10.79 -2.44 19.06
N THR A 167 10.84 -3.60 19.69
CA THR A 167 11.56 -4.75 19.15
C THR A 167 10.73 -5.39 18.05
N VAL A 168 11.22 -5.38 16.83
CA VAL A 168 10.48 -5.87 15.65
C VAL A 168 11.11 -7.17 15.14
N VAL A 169 10.34 -8.25 15.11
CA VAL A 169 10.65 -9.47 14.36
C VAL A 169 9.77 -9.47 13.11
N ALA A 170 10.39 -9.64 11.93
CA ALA A 170 9.64 -9.61 10.68
C ALA A 170 9.94 -10.80 9.79
N THR A 171 8.89 -11.39 9.17
CA THR A 171 9.06 -12.53 8.29
C THR A 171 9.11 -12.12 6.82
N ALA A 172 10.00 -12.76 6.06
CA ALA A 172 10.12 -12.63 4.61
C ALA A 172 10.79 -13.88 4.02
N SER A 173 10.91 -13.95 2.69
CA SER A 173 11.69 -14.98 2.01
C SER A 173 13.19 -14.88 2.33
N ALA A 174 13.95 -15.94 2.06
CA ALA A 174 15.41 -15.97 2.22
C ALA A 174 16.10 -14.79 1.51
N ALA A 175 15.65 -14.42 0.31
CA ALA A 175 16.21 -13.33 -0.47
C ALA A 175 16.02 -11.93 0.19
N ASN A 176 15.06 -11.79 1.10
CA ASN A 176 14.69 -10.50 1.72
C ASN A 176 15.18 -10.35 3.17
N GLN A 177 15.96 -11.32 3.69
CA GLN A 177 16.44 -11.25 5.08
C GLN A 177 17.36 -10.05 5.32
N ASN A 178 18.29 -9.76 4.41
CA ASN A 178 19.19 -8.61 4.52
C ASN A 178 18.42 -7.27 4.37
N TYR A 179 17.39 -7.24 3.54
CA TYR A 179 16.52 -6.08 3.41
C TYR A 179 15.83 -5.76 4.74
N LEU A 180 15.19 -6.74 5.38
CA LEU A 180 14.54 -6.55 6.68
C LEU A 180 15.53 -6.10 7.77
N ARG A 181 16.76 -6.65 7.76
CA ARG A 181 17.80 -6.24 8.71
C ARG A 181 18.20 -4.78 8.52
N ALA A 182 18.30 -4.33 7.27
CA ALA A 182 18.60 -2.93 6.96
C ALA A 182 17.46 -1.97 7.38
N LEU A 183 16.20 -2.44 7.43
CA LEU A 183 15.07 -1.68 7.96
C LEU A 183 15.00 -1.67 9.51
N GLY A 184 15.90 -2.38 10.19
CA GLY A 184 15.98 -2.44 11.65
C GLY A 184 15.20 -3.58 12.31
N ALA A 185 14.64 -4.53 11.54
CA ALA A 185 13.98 -5.70 12.10
C ALA A 185 14.95 -6.87 12.33
N ILE A 186 14.59 -7.77 13.24
CA ILE A 186 15.16 -9.11 13.34
C ILE A 186 14.46 -9.97 12.29
N PRO A 187 15.14 -10.37 11.21
CA PRO A 187 14.48 -11.07 10.11
C PRO A 187 14.37 -12.57 10.40
N VAL A 188 13.25 -13.16 9.98
CA VAL A 188 13.01 -14.60 10.03
C VAL A 188 12.46 -15.09 8.70
N GLU A 189 12.96 -16.20 8.19
CA GLU A 189 12.42 -16.82 6.99
C GLU A 189 11.12 -17.57 7.31
N TYR A 190 10.06 -17.34 6.47
CA TYR A 190 8.80 -18.08 6.58
C TYR A 190 8.95 -19.52 6.03
N GLY A 191 7.91 -20.35 6.19
CA GLY A 191 7.88 -21.75 5.76
C GLY A 191 7.99 -22.73 6.93
N PRO A 192 8.00 -24.03 6.66
CA PRO A 192 7.90 -25.08 7.68
C PRO A 192 8.86 -24.85 8.87
N GLY A 193 8.36 -24.89 10.10
CA GLY A 193 9.11 -24.61 11.31
C GLY A 193 9.22 -23.13 11.68
N LEU A 194 8.39 -22.26 11.12
CA LEU A 194 8.38 -20.81 11.35
C LEU A 194 8.34 -20.46 12.84
N THR A 195 7.43 -21.04 13.61
CA THR A 195 7.27 -20.78 15.06
C THR A 195 8.58 -21.02 15.82
N ALA A 196 9.25 -22.14 15.54
CA ALA A 196 10.52 -22.46 16.19
C ALA A 196 11.64 -21.47 15.84
N ARG A 197 11.73 -21.03 14.57
CA ARG A 197 12.71 -20.02 14.15
C ARG A 197 12.45 -18.66 14.80
N ILE A 198 11.19 -18.25 14.94
CA ILE A 198 10.82 -17.00 15.64
C ILE A 198 11.21 -17.12 17.11
N THR A 199 10.85 -18.22 17.79
CA THR A 199 11.20 -18.45 19.19
C THR A 199 12.71 -18.44 19.43
N ALA A 200 13.51 -18.94 18.47
CA ALA A 200 14.96 -18.95 18.59
C ALA A 200 15.58 -17.54 18.62
N VAL A 201 14.96 -16.55 17.97
CA VAL A 201 15.44 -15.16 17.93
C VAL A 201 14.72 -14.25 18.92
N HIS A 202 13.52 -14.63 19.38
CA HIS A 202 12.73 -13.91 20.36
C HIS A 202 11.96 -14.90 21.25
N PRO A 203 12.57 -15.35 22.37
CA PRO A 203 12.02 -16.43 23.20
C PRO A 203 10.87 -16.01 24.12
N THR A 204 10.62 -14.71 24.26
CA THR A 204 9.53 -14.18 25.08
C THR A 204 8.27 -13.94 24.24
N PRO A 205 7.06 -14.04 24.83
CA PRO A 205 5.84 -13.73 24.09
C PRO A 205 5.84 -12.30 23.55
N PHE A 206 5.33 -12.11 22.32
CA PHE A 206 5.18 -10.80 21.71
C PHE A 206 4.02 -10.01 22.35
N THR A 207 4.18 -8.68 22.38
CA THR A 207 3.10 -7.77 22.78
C THR A 207 1.97 -7.77 21.74
N ALA A 208 2.33 -7.85 20.46
CA ALA A 208 1.35 -7.99 19.37
C ALA A 208 1.97 -8.64 18.14
N SER A 209 1.09 -9.05 17.23
CA SER A 209 1.46 -9.42 15.86
C SER A 209 0.52 -8.78 14.85
N VAL A 210 1.04 -8.59 13.62
CA VAL A 210 0.22 -8.23 12.46
C VAL A 210 0.55 -9.13 11.28
N ASP A 211 -0.49 -9.73 10.73
CA ASP A 211 -0.41 -10.54 9.53
C ASP A 211 -0.83 -9.71 8.30
N MET A 212 0.02 -9.70 7.28
CA MET A 212 -0.22 -9.02 5.99
C MET A 212 -0.31 -10.00 4.82
N ILE A 213 -0.29 -11.32 5.11
CA ILE A 213 -0.23 -12.39 4.12
C ILE A 213 -1.58 -13.12 4.01
N GLY A 214 -2.21 -13.44 5.15
CA GLY A 214 -3.49 -14.12 5.22
C GLY A 214 -3.39 -15.62 4.98
N ASN A 215 -2.28 -16.26 5.40
CA ASN A 215 -2.13 -17.70 5.37
C ASN A 215 -2.17 -18.31 6.79
N THR A 216 -2.48 -19.60 6.87
CA THR A 216 -2.60 -20.33 8.14
C THR A 216 -1.30 -20.33 8.95
N GLU A 217 -0.15 -20.49 8.29
CA GLU A 217 1.15 -20.51 8.97
C GLU A 217 1.43 -19.23 9.77
N ALA A 218 1.17 -18.05 9.16
CA ALA A 218 1.36 -16.76 9.81
C ALA A 218 0.42 -16.56 11.00
N ILE A 219 -0.84 -16.95 10.83
CA ILE A 219 -1.86 -16.85 11.88
C ILE A 219 -1.54 -17.80 13.04
N ASP A 220 -1.21 -19.06 12.77
CA ASP A 220 -0.87 -20.05 13.80
C ASP A 220 0.38 -19.63 14.59
N ALA A 221 1.42 -19.14 13.91
CA ALA A 221 2.60 -18.60 14.57
C ALA A 221 2.25 -17.40 15.46
N SER A 222 1.42 -16.49 14.98
CA SER A 222 0.94 -15.35 15.76
C SER A 222 0.19 -15.78 17.02
N LEU A 223 -0.76 -16.70 16.87
CA LEU A 223 -1.58 -17.21 17.99
C LEU A 223 -0.74 -17.94 19.04
N ALA A 224 0.32 -18.64 18.62
CA ALA A 224 1.23 -19.38 19.51
C ALA A 224 2.23 -18.47 20.24
N LEU A 225 2.64 -17.34 19.64
CA LEU A 225 3.76 -16.53 20.11
C LEU A 225 3.36 -15.20 20.75
N VAL A 226 2.13 -14.72 20.52
CA VAL A 226 1.63 -13.49 21.16
C VAL A 226 1.08 -13.82 22.53
N HIS A 227 1.42 -12.96 23.51
CA HIS A 227 0.92 -13.06 24.89
C HIS A 227 -0.61 -13.24 24.90
N PRO A 228 -1.20 -14.02 25.83
CA PRO A 228 -2.66 -14.18 25.92
C PRO A 228 -3.44 -12.87 25.92
N ASP A 229 -2.93 -11.84 26.60
CA ASP A 229 -3.51 -10.49 26.66
C ASP A 229 -3.05 -9.58 25.50
N GLY A 230 -2.18 -10.07 24.62
CA GLY A 230 -1.65 -9.33 23.46
C GLY A 230 -2.59 -9.36 22.27
N THR A 231 -2.35 -8.48 21.31
CA THR A 231 -3.18 -8.34 20.11
C THR A 231 -2.62 -9.12 18.96
N VAL A 232 -3.42 -10.01 18.37
CA VAL A 232 -3.17 -10.63 17.07
C VAL A 232 -4.04 -9.93 16.02
N ALA A 233 -3.43 -9.28 15.04
CA ALA A 233 -4.14 -8.51 14.03
C ALA A 233 -3.85 -9.02 12.62
N THR A 234 -4.76 -8.75 11.67
CA THR A 234 -4.55 -8.99 10.24
C THR A 234 -5.08 -7.84 9.40
N ILE A 235 -4.38 -7.54 8.30
CA ILE A 235 -4.84 -6.65 7.24
C ILE A 235 -5.10 -7.40 5.93
N ALA A 236 -4.94 -8.72 5.93
CA ALA A 236 -5.05 -9.53 4.71
C ALA A 236 -6.46 -9.59 4.13
N GLY A 237 -7.49 -9.19 4.91
CA GLY A 237 -8.88 -9.16 4.45
C GLY A 237 -9.42 -10.53 4.08
N ARG A 238 -8.92 -11.60 4.70
CA ARG A 238 -9.39 -12.98 4.57
C ARG A 238 -10.05 -13.42 5.86
N PRO A 239 -11.11 -14.25 5.80
CA PRO A 239 -11.71 -14.82 6.99
C PRO A 239 -10.68 -15.64 7.79
N VAL A 240 -10.67 -15.44 9.10
CA VAL A 240 -9.84 -16.21 10.03
C VAL A 240 -10.76 -16.81 11.08
N ASP A 241 -10.69 -18.11 11.26
CA ASP A 241 -11.50 -18.83 12.26
C ASP A 241 -10.84 -18.78 13.64
N SER A 242 -10.71 -17.57 14.17
CA SER A 242 -10.23 -17.36 15.54
C SER A 242 -10.73 -16.02 16.09
N PRO A 243 -11.42 -16.00 17.23
CA PRO A 243 -11.88 -14.77 17.86
C PRO A 243 -10.73 -13.89 18.40
N ARG A 244 -9.52 -14.44 18.51
CA ARG A 244 -8.33 -13.70 18.91
C ARG A 244 -7.72 -12.87 17.78
N VAL A 245 -8.11 -13.12 16.53
CA VAL A 245 -7.56 -12.40 15.37
C VAL A 245 -8.48 -11.25 15.02
N ARG A 246 -7.98 -10.03 15.18
CA ARG A 246 -8.72 -8.80 14.90
C ARG A 246 -8.35 -8.26 13.51
N PRO A 247 -9.33 -8.04 12.61
CA PRO A 247 -9.05 -7.34 11.37
C PRO A 247 -8.78 -5.85 11.65
N ILE A 248 -7.78 -5.30 10.97
CA ILE A 248 -7.53 -3.86 10.93
C ILE A 248 -7.90 -3.36 9.53
N LEU A 249 -8.78 -2.38 9.48
CA LEU A 249 -9.17 -1.70 8.26
C LEU A 249 -8.42 -0.37 8.16
N MET A 250 -7.77 -0.15 7.02
CA MET A 250 -7.04 1.09 6.77
C MET A 250 -7.96 2.31 6.88
N GLU A 251 -7.55 3.26 7.68
CA GLU A 251 -8.14 4.61 7.74
C GLU A 251 -7.35 5.56 6.83
N ARG A 252 -8.09 6.37 6.07
CA ARG A 252 -7.47 7.36 5.20
C ARG A 252 -7.23 8.64 6.00
N ASN A 253 -5.94 8.98 6.16
CA ASN A 253 -5.51 10.14 6.91
C ASN A 253 -4.38 10.85 6.14
N ARG A 254 -4.56 12.14 5.87
CA ARG A 254 -3.59 12.96 5.12
C ARG A 254 -2.31 13.20 5.91
N GLU A 255 -2.44 13.39 7.22
CA GLU A 255 -1.31 13.65 8.13
C GLU A 255 -0.40 12.43 8.22
N ASP A 256 -0.97 11.22 8.34
CA ASP A 256 -0.23 9.95 8.31
C ASP A 256 0.54 9.78 6.99
N LEU A 257 -0.09 10.16 5.86
CA LEU A 257 0.57 10.14 4.56
C LEU A 257 1.71 11.15 4.50
N GLN A 258 1.49 12.38 4.98
CA GLN A 258 2.52 13.42 4.98
C GLN A 258 3.74 13.02 5.80
N GLU A 259 3.56 12.44 7.00
CA GLU A 259 4.67 11.97 7.85
C GLU A 259 5.57 10.97 7.09
N VAL A 260 4.97 10.01 6.39
CA VAL A 260 5.75 9.03 5.63
C VAL A 260 6.39 9.65 4.40
N VAL A 261 5.70 10.55 3.70
CA VAL A 261 6.24 11.27 2.54
C VAL A 261 7.48 12.07 2.94
N ASP A 262 7.40 12.80 4.05
CA ASP A 262 8.53 13.59 4.57
C ASP A 262 9.70 12.69 4.94
N GLY A 263 9.45 11.58 5.64
CA GLY A 263 10.48 10.63 6.02
C GLY A 263 11.15 9.91 4.84
N VAL A 264 10.43 9.67 3.74
CA VAL A 264 11.03 9.11 2.52
C VAL A 264 11.80 10.21 1.77
N ALA A 265 11.31 11.44 1.77
CA ALA A 265 11.94 12.57 1.07
C ALA A 265 13.26 13.00 1.72
N ASP A 266 13.36 12.93 3.03
CA ASP A 266 14.57 13.26 3.79
C ASP A 266 15.51 12.05 4.01
N GLY A 267 15.13 10.86 3.54
CA GLY A 267 15.92 9.62 3.60
C GLY A 267 15.90 8.93 4.98
N THR A 268 15.08 9.37 5.93
CA THR A 268 14.94 8.72 7.24
C THR A 268 14.03 7.48 7.17
N LEU A 269 13.20 7.36 6.13
CA LEU A 269 12.48 6.15 5.79
C LEU A 269 12.92 5.65 4.41
N HIS A 270 13.25 4.38 4.33
CA HIS A 270 13.55 3.71 3.06
C HIS A 270 12.27 3.25 2.38
N TRP A 271 12.14 3.54 1.07
CA TRP A 271 11.05 3.04 0.25
C TRP A 271 11.58 2.40 -1.03
N GLU A 272 11.03 1.25 -1.38
CA GLU A 272 11.45 0.52 -2.57
C GLU A 272 10.30 0.35 -3.57
N VAL A 273 10.54 0.81 -4.79
CA VAL A 273 9.75 0.45 -5.96
C VAL A 273 10.55 -0.57 -6.76
N SER A 274 10.15 -1.85 -6.66
CA SER A 274 10.89 -2.94 -7.29
C SER A 274 10.61 -3.09 -8.78
N ARG A 275 9.45 -2.65 -9.25
CA ARG A 275 9.04 -2.77 -10.65
C ARG A 275 8.17 -1.61 -11.09
N SER A 276 8.40 -1.17 -12.33
CA SER A 276 7.59 -0.15 -13.00
C SER A 276 7.13 -0.67 -14.35
N TYR A 277 5.86 -0.48 -14.64
CA TYR A 277 5.23 -0.90 -15.89
C TYR A 277 4.56 0.31 -16.54
N PRO A 278 4.61 0.47 -17.87
CA PRO A 278 3.70 1.40 -18.55
C PRO A 278 2.24 1.08 -18.21
N LEU A 279 1.37 2.09 -18.08
CA LEU A 279 -0.06 1.88 -17.83
C LEU A 279 -0.67 0.88 -18.83
N LEU A 280 -0.28 0.96 -20.11
CA LEU A 280 -0.76 0.06 -21.17
C LEU A 280 -0.29 -1.38 -21.03
N ASP A 281 0.68 -1.66 -20.17
CA ASP A 281 1.14 -3.01 -19.82
C ASP A 281 0.61 -3.49 -18.46
N ALA A 282 -0.60 -3.04 -18.10
CA ALA A 282 -1.24 -3.41 -16.83
C ALA A 282 -1.44 -4.93 -16.69
N VAL A 283 -1.68 -5.67 -17.77
CA VAL A 283 -1.81 -7.14 -17.74
C VAL A 283 -0.57 -7.80 -17.15
N SER A 284 0.63 -7.42 -17.62
CA SER A 284 1.90 -7.93 -17.07
C SER A 284 2.07 -7.54 -15.60
N ALA A 285 1.75 -6.28 -15.25
CA ALA A 285 1.85 -5.78 -13.89
C ALA A 285 0.92 -6.53 -12.90
N TYR A 286 -0.32 -6.81 -13.30
CA TYR A 286 -1.28 -7.56 -12.49
C TYR A 286 -0.96 -9.05 -12.40
N THR A 287 -0.40 -9.63 -13.46
CA THR A 287 0.12 -11.01 -13.44
C THR A 287 1.24 -11.14 -12.41
N ASP A 288 2.14 -10.15 -12.38
CA ASP A 288 3.25 -10.14 -11.43
C ASP A 288 2.80 -9.97 -9.98
N ILE A 289 1.86 -9.06 -9.69
CA ILE A 289 1.37 -8.84 -8.32
C ILE A 289 0.65 -10.08 -7.76
N LEU A 290 -0.04 -10.84 -8.62
CA LEU A 290 -0.69 -12.11 -8.25
C LEU A 290 0.31 -13.20 -7.88
N SER A 291 1.57 -13.12 -8.33
CA SER A 291 2.62 -14.07 -7.91
C SER A 291 2.98 -13.96 -6.43
N GLY A 292 2.66 -12.82 -5.79
CA GLY A 292 2.86 -12.58 -4.35
C GLY A 292 4.31 -12.38 -3.91
N HIS A 293 5.27 -12.21 -4.83
CA HIS A 293 6.69 -12.12 -4.53
C HIS A 293 7.29 -10.71 -4.68
N THR A 294 6.45 -9.68 -4.71
CA THR A 294 6.90 -8.29 -4.83
C THR A 294 7.56 -7.82 -3.53
N ARG A 295 8.82 -7.37 -3.61
CA ARG A 295 9.46 -6.61 -2.55
C ARG A 295 9.09 -5.13 -2.71
N GLY A 296 8.71 -4.43 -1.62
CA GLY A 296 8.23 -3.05 -1.72
C GLY A 296 6.97 -2.95 -2.59
N LYS A 297 7.04 -2.18 -3.68
CA LYS A 297 5.88 -1.88 -4.54
C LYS A 297 6.15 -2.04 -6.02
N SER A 298 5.09 -2.32 -6.77
CA SER A 298 5.00 -2.18 -8.22
C SER A 298 4.13 -0.97 -8.57
N VAL A 299 4.46 -0.29 -9.67
CA VAL A 299 3.74 0.91 -10.13
C VAL A 299 3.42 0.86 -11.62
N LEU A 300 2.32 1.49 -12.00
CA LEU A 300 1.99 1.84 -13.37
C LEU A 300 2.48 3.27 -13.64
N THR A 301 3.19 3.49 -14.73
CA THR A 301 3.68 4.81 -15.16
C THR A 301 2.88 5.33 -16.34
N VAL A 302 2.59 6.61 -16.32
CA VAL A 302 1.89 7.32 -17.40
C VAL A 302 2.83 8.37 -17.97
N PRO A 303 3.20 8.26 -19.25
CA PRO A 303 4.04 9.28 -19.89
C PRO A 303 3.38 10.66 -19.85
N ALA A 304 4.19 11.72 -19.75
CA ALA A 304 3.67 13.07 -19.93
C ALA A 304 3.04 13.19 -21.34
N GLN A 305 1.77 13.54 -21.41
CA GLN A 305 1.21 13.97 -22.68
C GLN A 305 1.79 15.35 -23.00
N ARG A 306 2.33 15.48 -24.21
CA ARG A 306 2.88 16.75 -24.70
C ARG A 306 1.76 17.71 -25.10
#